data_08c30d340c6304de15b90703cf349585
#
_entry.id   08c30d340c6304de15b90703cf349585
#
_cell.length_a   1.000
_cell.length_b   1.000
_cell.length_c   1.000
_cell.angle_alpha   90.00
_cell.angle_beta   90.00
_cell.angle_gamma   90.00
#
_symmetry.space_group_name_H-M   'P 1'
#
loop_
_entity.id
_entity.type
_entity.pdbx_description
1 polymer ?
#
loop_
_entity_poly.entity_id
_entity_poly.type
_entity_poly.pdbx_seq_one_letter_code
_entity_poly.pdbx_strand_id
1 'polypeptide(L)'
;MYARLVRFTDVSPERIEAIEARIDENDGPPPGVNATGMKLLYDAGQSTAVFVGFFDTEQDMRDAGAVFEAMDAGDTPGTRASVDNCEVKIERDA
;
A
#
# COMPACT_ATOMS: atom_id res chain seq x y z
N MET A 1 -3.10 -1.08 16.59
CA MET A 1 -3.00 -1.29 15.14
C MET A 1 -2.38 -0.08 14.46
N TYR A 2 -1.61 -0.33 13.43
CA TYR A 2 -0.91 0.70 12.67
C TYR A 2 -1.23 0.57 11.19
N ALA A 3 -1.17 1.67 10.46
CA ALA A 3 -1.43 1.70 9.03
C ALA A 3 -0.36 2.52 8.31
N ARG A 4 0.17 1.98 7.23
CA ARG A 4 1.09 2.70 6.34
C ARG A 4 0.33 3.03 5.06
N LEU A 5 0.23 4.31 4.75
CA LEU A 5 -0.48 4.81 3.57
C LEU A 5 0.53 5.38 2.58
N VAL A 6 0.47 4.90 1.35
CA VAL A 6 1.33 5.40 0.27
C VAL A 6 0.43 5.93 -0.84
N ARG A 7 0.55 7.21 -1.13
CA ARG A 7 -0.22 7.88 -2.17
C ARG A 7 0.59 7.98 -3.45
N PHE A 8 -0.04 7.60 -4.56
CA PHE A 8 0.53 7.72 -5.90
C PHE A 8 -0.35 8.60 -6.76
N THR A 9 0.28 9.44 -7.59
CA THR A 9 -0.38 10.27 -8.59
C THR A 9 -0.02 9.76 -9.98
N ASP A 10 -0.68 10.30 -11.01
CA ASP A 10 -0.45 9.90 -12.41
C ASP A 10 -0.67 8.40 -12.65
N VAL A 11 -1.69 7.84 -12.00
CA VAL A 11 -2.03 6.43 -12.09
C VAL A 11 -3.09 6.22 -13.17
N SER A 12 -2.75 5.46 -14.22
CA SER A 12 -3.69 5.12 -15.29
C SER A 12 -4.53 3.88 -14.91
N PRO A 13 -5.72 3.71 -15.53
CA PRO A 13 -6.53 2.50 -15.32
C PRO A 13 -5.77 1.22 -15.66
N GLU A 14 -4.93 1.25 -16.68
CA GLU A 14 -4.12 0.10 -17.10
C GLU A 14 -3.09 -0.29 -16.04
N ARG A 15 -2.50 0.70 -15.38
CA ARG A 15 -1.55 0.45 -14.29
C ARG A 15 -2.24 -0.18 -13.08
N ILE A 16 -3.44 0.29 -12.75
CA ILE A 16 -4.23 -0.28 -11.66
C ILE A 16 -4.58 -1.74 -11.97
N GLU A 17 -5.01 -2.05 -13.17
CA GLU A 17 -5.32 -3.43 -13.57
C GLU A 17 -4.09 -4.33 -13.48
N ALA A 18 -2.93 -3.84 -13.91
CA ALA A 18 -1.67 -4.57 -13.82
C ALA A 18 -1.28 -4.85 -12.35
N ILE A 19 -1.46 -3.89 -11.47
CA ILE A 19 -1.16 -4.05 -10.04
C ILE A 19 -2.13 -5.03 -9.39
N GLU A 20 -3.43 -4.94 -9.70
CA GLU A 20 -4.44 -5.89 -9.21
C GLU A 20 -4.09 -7.33 -9.63
N ALA A 21 -3.70 -7.53 -10.87
CA ALA A 21 -3.31 -8.85 -11.37
C ALA A 21 -2.09 -9.40 -10.63
N ARG A 22 -1.10 -8.56 -10.34
CA ARG A 22 0.09 -8.97 -9.59
C ARG A 22 -0.24 -9.34 -8.15
N ILE A 23 -1.13 -8.59 -7.52
CA ILE A 23 -1.58 -8.88 -6.16
C ILE A 23 -2.33 -10.21 -6.12
N ASP A 24 -3.21 -10.45 -7.09
CA ASP A 24 -3.97 -11.70 -7.17
C ASP A 24 -3.09 -12.92 -7.44
N GLU A 25 -1.96 -12.75 -8.13
CA GLU A 25 -1.00 -13.81 -8.39
C GLU A 25 -0.16 -14.18 -7.16
N ASN A 26 -0.05 -13.28 -6.20
CA ASN A 26 0.76 -13.47 -5.00
C ASN A 26 -0.12 -13.74 -3.78
N ASP A 27 0.10 -14.89 -3.15
CA ASP A 27 -0.60 -15.25 -1.91
C ASP A 27 0.09 -14.59 -0.72
N GLY A 28 -0.41 -13.42 -0.31
CA GLY A 28 0.06 -12.74 0.86
C GLY A 28 1.14 -11.68 0.60
N PRO A 29 1.64 -11.05 1.66
CA PRO A 29 2.63 -9.99 1.55
C PRO A 29 4.01 -10.53 1.15
N PRO A 30 4.90 -9.67 0.61
CA PRO A 30 6.27 -10.07 0.29
C PRO A 30 7.06 -10.47 1.53
N PRO A 31 8.16 -11.24 1.37
CA PRO A 31 9.01 -11.63 2.49
C PRO A 31 9.50 -10.41 3.28
N GLY A 32 9.46 -10.52 4.60
CA GLY A 32 9.85 -9.42 5.50
C GLY A 32 8.73 -8.46 5.85
N VAL A 33 7.55 -8.62 5.27
CA VAL A 33 6.36 -7.80 5.56
C VAL A 33 5.37 -8.63 6.36
N ASN A 34 5.16 -8.22 7.62
CA ASN A 34 4.23 -8.88 8.52
C ASN A 34 2.92 -8.06 8.64
N ALA A 35 2.21 -7.94 7.52
CA ALA A 35 0.96 -7.19 7.45
C ALA A 35 -0.23 -8.09 7.84
N THR A 36 -1.21 -7.51 8.52
CA THR A 36 -2.47 -8.20 8.87
C THR A 36 -3.53 -8.02 7.78
N GLY A 37 -3.34 -7.06 6.88
CA GLY A 37 -4.24 -6.82 5.78
C GLY A 37 -3.73 -5.69 4.89
N MET A 38 -4.40 -5.48 3.76
CA MET A 38 -4.08 -4.37 2.86
C MET A 38 -5.33 -3.94 2.09
N LYS A 39 -5.31 -2.71 1.62
CA LYS A 39 -6.31 -2.18 0.69
C LYS A 39 -5.61 -1.39 -0.40
N LEU A 40 -6.13 -1.48 -1.62
CA LEU A 40 -5.75 -0.62 -2.72
C LEU A 40 -6.96 0.22 -3.09
N LEU A 41 -6.85 1.52 -2.94
CA LEU A 41 -7.90 2.48 -3.23
C LEU A 41 -7.55 3.22 -4.51
N TYR A 42 -8.54 3.43 -5.38
CA TYR A 42 -8.31 4.13 -6.64
C TYR A 42 -9.37 5.21 -6.87
N ASP A 43 -8.91 6.42 -7.14
CA ASP A 43 -9.76 7.55 -7.55
C ASP A 43 -9.47 7.85 -9.01
N ALA A 44 -10.31 7.33 -9.89
CA ALA A 44 -10.14 7.48 -11.34
C ALA A 44 -10.25 8.95 -11.79
N GLY A 45 -11.09 9.73 -11.12
CA GLY A 45 -11.28 11.14 -11.43
C GLY A 45 -10.03 11.99 -11.18
N GLN A 46 -9.18 11.58 -10.26
CA GLN A 46 -7.93 12.26 -9.92
C GLN A 46 -6.68 11.51 -10.38
N SER A 47 -6.83 10.36 -11.02
CA SER A 47 -5.71 9.49 -11.40
C SER A 47 -4.79 9.19 -10.22
N THR A 48 -5.40 8.90 -9.06
CA THR A 48 -4.69 8.74 -7.78
C THR A 48 -5.00 7.38 -7.18
N ALA A 49 -3.97 6.72 -6.65
CA ALA A 49 -4.13 5.48 -5.92
C ALA A 49 -3.51 5.59 -4.52
N VAL A 50 -4.10 4.89 -3.56
CA VAL A 50 -3.58 4.83 -2.19
C VAL A 50 -3.46 3.35 -1.79
N PHE A 51 -2.24 2.94 -1.46
CA PHE A 51 -1.99 1.65 -0.82
C PHE A 51 -2.06 1.81 0.69
N VAL A 52 -2.85 0.96 1.35
CA VAL A 52 -2.95 0.94 2.80
C VAL A 52 -2.55 -0.45 3.29
N GLY A 53 -1.48 -0.52 4.06
CA GLY A 53 -1.07 -1.74 4.76
C GLY A 53 -1.39 -1.63 6.23
N PHE A 54 -1.91 -2.72 6.83
CA PHE A 54 -2.26 -2.77 8.25
C PHE A 54 -1.31 -3.68 9.00
N PHE A 55 -0.93 -3.28 10.23
CA PHE A 55 0.06 -3.97 11.05
C PHE A 55 -0.37 -3.98 12.51
N ASP A 56 -0.03 -5.06 13.22
CA ASP A 56 -0.33 -5.16 14.66
C ASP A 56 0.58 -4.25 15.50
N THR A 57 1.84 -4.09 15.08
CA THR A 57 2.82 -3.31 15.83
C THR A 57 3.48 -2.23 14.97
N GLU A 58 3.99 -1.20 15.62
CA GLU A 58 4.75 -0.16 14.95
C GLU A 58 6.01 -0.72 14.29
N GLN A 59 6.67 -1.68 14.94
CA GLN A 59 7.89 -2.29 14.40
C GLN A 59 7.59 -3.04 13.09
N ASP A 60 6.49 -3.79 13.03
CA ASP A 60 6.07 -4.47 11.81
C ASP A 60 5.84 -3.48 10.66
N MET A 61 5.22 -2.34 10.97
CA MET A 61 4.99 -1.28 10.00
C MET A 61 6.31 -0.68 9.49
N ARG A 62 7.27 -0.44 10.38
CA ARG A 62 8.59 0.11 10.02
C ARG A 62 9.41 -0.88 9.21
N ASP A 63 9.37 -2.16 9.57
CA ASP A 63 10.05 -3.22 8.84
C ASP A 63 9.49 -3.36 7.42
N ALA A 64 8.18 -3.29 7.28
CA ALA A 64 7.51 -3.29 5.97
C ALA A 64 7.93 -2.09 5.13
N GLY A 65 8.02 -0.91 5.74
CA GLY A 65 8.49 0.29 5.07
C GLY A 65 9.88 0.11 4.46
N ALA A 66 10.81 -0.51 5.20
CA ALA A 66 12.16 -0.79 4.70
C ALA A 66 12.14 -1.73 3.49
N VAL A 67 11.29 -2.76 3.51
CA VAL A 67 11.14 -3.69 2.38
C VAL A 67 10.61 -2.95 1.14
N PHE A 68 9.56 -2.15 1.29
CA PHE A 68 8.96 -1.42 0.17
C PHE A 68 9.90 -0.34 -0.38
N GLU A 69 10.69 0.33 0.47
CA GLU A 69 11.68 1.32 0.01
C GLU A 69 12.80 0.67 -0.82
N ALA A 70 13.09 -0.60 -0.59
CA ALA A 70 14.09 -1.35 -1.35
C ALA A 70 13.55 -1.90 -2.68
N MET A 71 12.24 -1.82 -2.92
CA MET A 71 11.63 -2.30 -4.16
C MET A 71 11.93 -1.38 -5.34
N ASP A 72 11.98 -1.96 -6.54
CA ASP A 72 12.20 -1.23 -7.78
C ASP A 72 11.04 -0.25 -8.04
N ALA A 73 11.39 0.98 -8.47
CA ALA A 73 10.41 2.00 -8.83
C ALA A 73 9.46 1.54 -9.96
N GLY A 74 9.87 0.59 -10.81
CA GLY A 74 9.02 -0.01 -11.84
C GLY A 74 7.83 -0.78 -11.29
N ASP A 75 7.86 -1.15 -10.02
CA ASP A 75 6.78 -1.88 -9.35
C ASP A 75 5.70 -0.96 -8.77
N THR A 76 5.84 0.34 -8.90
CA THR A 76 4.85 1.30 -8.40
C THR A 76 3.79 1.61 -9.45
N PRO A 77 2.54 1.93 -9.04
CA PRO A 77 1.47 2.23 -9.99
C PRO A 77 1.62 3.58 -10.68
N GLY A 78 2.43 4.48 -10.13
CA GLY A 78 2.60 5.83 -10.66
C GLY A 78 3.71 6.57 -9.90
N THR A 79 3.56 7.89 -9.77
CA THR A 79 4.51 8.73 -9.02
C THR A 79 4.15 8.74 -7.54
N ARG A 80 5.09 8.34 -6.69
CA ARG A 80 4.87 8.35 -5.24
C ARG A 80 4.85 9.79 -4.73
N ALA A 81 3.71 10.20 -4.18
CA ALA A 81 3.50 11.56 -3.69
C ALA A 81 3.76 11.69 -2.20
N SER A 82 3.34 10.70 -1.40
CA SER A 82 3.52 10.75 0.06
C SER A 82 3.51 9.36 0.68
N VAL A 83 4.10 9.27 1.86
CA VAL A 83 4.05 8.07 2.73
C VAL A 83 3.68 8.55 4.12
N ASP A 84 2.63 7.98 4.69
CA ASP A 84 2.20 8.26 6.06
C ASP A 84 2.22 6.98 6.88
N ASN A 85 2.90 7.03 8.03
CA ASN A 85 2.96 5.94 8.99
C ASN A 85 2.10 6.34 10.18
N CYS A 86 0.94 5.71 10.33
CA CYS A 86 -0.10 6.15 11.24
C CYS A 86 -0.42 5.10 12.30
N GLU A 87 -0.78 5.56 13.50
CA GLU A 87 -1.44 4.74 14.49
C GLU A 87 -2.95 4.84 14.26
N VAL A 88 -3.64 3.71 14.23
CA VAL A 88 -5.10 3.70 14.09
C VAL A 88 -5.69 4.10 15.44
N LYS A 89 -6.35 5.26 15.49
CA LYS A 89 -6.92 5.80 16.74
C LYS A 89 -8.36 5.35 16.94
N ILE A 90 -9.13 5.21 15.87
CA ILE A 90 -10.52 4.78 15.91
C ILE A 90 -10.78 3.86 14.73
N GLU A 91 -11.39 2.73 15.02
CA GLU A 91 -11.85 1.79 14.00
C GLU A 91 -13.26 1.34 14.36
N ARG A 92 -14.21 1.53 13.45
CA ARG A 92 -15.61 1.12 13.63
C ARG A 92 -16.16 0.57 12.33
N ASP A 93 -16.96 -0.48 12.44
CA ASP A 93 -17.79 -0.97 11.36
C ASP A 93 -19.09 -0.15 11.32
N ALA A 94 -19.48 0.24 10.12
CA ALA A 94 -20.70 1.02 9.93
C ALA A 94 -21.95 0.14 10.00
#